data_3076b979f759e26a3e307dd82e2a8c87
#
_entry.id   3076b979f759e26a3e307dd82e2a8c87
#
_cell.length_a   1.000
_cell.length_b   1.000
_cell.length_c   1.000
_cell.angle_alpha   90.00
_cell.angle_beta   90.00
_cell.angle_gamma   90.00
#
_symmetry.space_group_name_H-M   'P 1'
#
loop_
_entity.id
_entity.type
_entity.pdbx_description
1 polymer ?
#
loop_
_entity_poly.entity_id
_entity_poly.type
_entity_poly.pdbx_seq_one_letter_code
_entity_poly.pdbx_strand_id
1 'polypeptide(L)'
;PFGANMGRTPPSQTFIDLFAEMRTKYGLKLIADEVVAFRSGFRGCMDKYNVRADLTCLGKIIGGGFPVGAVAGPNDVMSVFESGAEKAKLPHGGTFNANPVTMVAGYTAMEMMTESEFKRINNLGDQFRAGIKEVLSQVNVKANILGQDSVFALEILEPKPSPDTQTRGSMR
;
A
#
# COMPACT_ATOMS: atom_id res chain seq x y z
N PRO A 1 -5.13 -4.10 -3.76
CA PRO A 1 -4.88 -2.95 -2.87
C PRO A 1 -5.10 -1.63 -3.63
N PHE A 2 -5.07 -0.52 -2.93
CA PHE A 2 -5.27 0.81 -3.49
C PHE A 2 -3.94 1.55 -3.65
N GLY A 3 -3.81 2.29 -4.76
CA GLY A 3 -2.59 3.03 -5.08
C GLY A 3 -2.52 4.38 -4.37
N ALA A 4 -1.34 4.77 -3.87
CA ALA A 4 -1.12 6.04 -3.19
C ALA A 4 -1.39 7.25 -4.10
N ASN A 5 -1.07 7.13 -5.38
CA ASN A 5 -1.17 8.21 -6.36
C ASN A 5 -2.48 8.19 -7.18
N MET A 6 -3.34 7.20 -6.92
CA MET A 6 -4.63 7.02 -7.61
C MET A 6 -5.82 7.33 -6.69
N GLY A 7 -5.71 8.37 -5.86
CA GLY A 7 -6.76 8.81 -4.95
C GLY A 7 -7.07 7.87 -3.78
N ARG A 8 -6.24 6.85 -3.55
CA ARG A 8 -6.42 5.86 -2.48
C ARG A 8 -7.78 5.15 -2.50
N THR A 9 -8.42 5.11 -3.66
CA THR A 9 -9.73 4.47 -3.81
C THR A 9 -9.59 2.95 -3.71
N PRO A 10 -10.33 2.30 -2.81
CA PRO A 10 -10.35 0.84 -2.73
C PRO A 10 -10.95 0.22 -4.00
N PRO A 11 -10.51 -0.96 -4.43
CA PRO A 11 -11.12 -1.66 -5.54
C PRO A 11 -12.56 -2.07 -5.19
N SER A 12 -13.45 -2.05 -6.18
CA SER A 12 -14.80 -2.59 -6.01
C SER A 12 -14.78 -4.12 -5.94
N GLN A 13 -15.77 -4.71 -5.29
CA GLN A 13 -15.90 -6.18 -5.26
C GLN A 13 -16.03 -6.74 -6.67
N THR A 14 -16.80 -6.10 -7.54
CA THR A 14 -16.94 -6.51 -8.95
C THR A 14 -15.60 -6.57 -9.69
N PHE A 15 -14.70 -5.60 -9.44
CA PHE A 15 -13.36 -5.63 -10.03
C PHE A 15 -12.54 -6.80 -9.50
N ILE A 16 -12.61 -7.08 -8.20
CA ILE A 16 -11.91 -8.20 -7.57
C ILE A 16 -12.40 -9.53 -8.15
N ASP A 17 -13.70 -9.70 -8.28
CA ASP A 17 -14.33 -10.93 -8.79
C ASP A 17 -13.95 -11.16 -10.26
N LEU A 18 -14.02 -10.12 -11.09
CA LEU A 18 -13.59 -10.18 -12.49
C LEU A 18 -12.11 -10.56 -12.60
N PHE A 19 -11.28 -10.00 -11.73
CA PHE A 19 -9.85 -10.30 -11.73
C PHE A 19 -9.58 -11.77 -11.36
N ALA A 20 -10.30 -12.29 -10.37
CA ALA A 20 -10.20 -13.70 -9.97
C ALA A 20 -10.64 -14.65 -11.11
N GLU A 21 -11.73 -14.30 -11.81
CA GLU A 21 -12.18 -15.04 -13.00
C GLU A 21 -11.13 -15.05 -14.10
N MET A 22 -10.61 -13.88 -14.48
CA MET A 22 -9.59 -13.75 -15.52
C MET A 22 -8.32 -14.51 -15.19
N ARG A 23 -7.88 -14.46 -13.91
CA ARG A 23 -6.74 -15.22 -13.43
C ARG A 23 -6.92 -16.72 -13.67
N THR A 24 -8.07 -17.25 -13.31
CA THR A 24 -8.39 -18.67 -13.50
C THR A 24 -8.48 -19.04 -14.98
N LYS A 25 -9.18 -18.22 -15.76
CA LYS A 25 -9.45 -18.48 -17.18
C LYS A 25 -8.19 -18.44 -18.04
N TYR A 26 -7.27 -17.54 -17.76
CA TYR A 26 -6.09 -17.28 -18.59
C TYR A 26 -4.77 -17.67 -17.91
N GLY A 27 -4.79 -18.25 -16.72
CA GLY A 27 -3.58 -18.62 -15.99
C GLY A 27 -2.71 -17.43 -15.60
N LEU A 28 -3.31 -16.25 -15.34
CA LEU A 28 -2.57 -15.04 -15.04
C LEU A 28 -1.94 -15.11 -13.64
N LYS A 29 -0.73 -14.55 -13.52
CA LYS A 29 -0.08 -14.32 -12.23
C LYS A 29 -0.51 -12.99 -11.65
N LEU A 30 -0.94 -13.01 -10.39
CA LEU A 30 -1.34 -11.81 -9.65
C LEU A 30 -0.17 -11.27 -8.84
N ILE A 31 0.22 -10.03 -9.12
CA ILE A 31 1.18 -9.29 -8.31
C ILE A 31 0.41 -8.25 -7.50
N ALA A 32 0.42 -8.37 -6.18
CA ALA A 32 -0.17 -7.37 -5.29
C ALA A 32 0.88 -6.33 -4.91
N ASP A 33 0.70 -5.09 -5.35
CA ASP A 33 1.49 -3.96 -4.86
C ASP A 33 0.91 -3.49 -3.52
N GLU A 34 1.51 -3.93 -2.44
CA GLU A 34 1.16 -3.56 -1.07
C GLU A 34 2.15 -2.57 -0.43
N VAL A 35 2.99 -1.92 -1.22
CA VAL A 35 3.99 -0.95 -0.73
C VAL A 35 3.37 0.13 0.16
N VAL A 36 2.14 0.55 -0.13
CA VAL A 36 1.37 1.51 0.70
C VAL A 36 0.27 0.82 1.48
N ALA A 37 -0.39 -0.16 0.86
CA ALA A 37 -1.63 -0.72 1.37
C ALA A 37 -1.43 -1.77 2.47
N PHE A 38 -0.24 -2.34 2.63
CA PHE A 38 0.06 -3.39 3.62
C PHE A 38 -0.38 -3.01 5.04
N ARG A 39 -0.21 -1.75 5.42
CA ARG A 39 -0.61 -1.24 6.74
C ARG A 39 -2.13 -1.27 7.03
N SER A 40 -2.95 -1.60 6.04
CA SER A 40 -4.40 -1.73 6.23
C SER A 40 -4.82 -2.98 6.99
N GLY A 41 -3.94 -3.97 7.14
CA GLY A 41 -4.25 -5.18 7.88
C GLY A 41 -3.01 -5.99 8.27
N PHE A 42 -3.14 -6.81 9.30
CA PHE A 42 -2.06 -7.65 9.81
C PHE A 42 -1.51 -8.62 8.75
N ARG A 43 -2.35 -9.09 7.84
CA ARG A 43 -1.97 -9.95 6.71
C ARG A 43 -1.93 -9.19 5.38
N GLY A 44 -1.86 -7.85 5.43
CA GLY A 44 -1.91 -7.00 4.26
C GLY A 44 -3.34 -6.62 3.83
N CYS A 45 -3.40 -5.77 2.81
CA CYS A 45 -4.66 -5.26 2.29
C CYS A 45 -5.45 -6.32 1.50
N MET A 46 -4.75 -7.21 0.78
CA MET A 46 -5.41 -8.22 -0.06
C MET A 46 -6.18 -9.26 0.75
N ASP A 47 -5.78 -9.51 2.00
CA ASP A 47 -6.48 -10.40 2.91
C ASP A 47 -7.93 -9.97 3.17
N LYS A 48 -8.19 -8.65 3.18
CA LYS A 48 -9.55 -8.08 3.33
C LYS A 48 -10.51 -8.45 2.20
N TYR A 49 -9.95 -8.73 1.03
CA TYR A 49 -10.72 -9.12 -0.17
C TYR A 49 -10.70 -10.64 -0.38
N ASN A 50 -10.14 -11.38 0.55
CA ASN A 50 -9.94 -12.84 0.43
C ASN A 50 -9.22 -13.23 -0.88
N VAL A 51 -8.25 -12.43 -1.29
CA VAL A 51 -7.46 -12.65 -2.51
C VAL A 51 -6.03 -12.98 -2.16
N ARG A 52 -5.56 -14.14 -2.62
CA ARG A 52 -4.18 -14.56 -2.48
C ARG A 52 -3.40 -14.21 -3.74
N ALA A 53 -2.39 -13.36 -3.62
CA ALA A 53 -1.49 -13.03 -4.70
C ALA A 53 -0.42 -14.12 -4.93
N ASP A 54 0.12 -14.19 -6.16
CA ASP A 54 1.29 -15.02 -6.48
C ASP A 54 2.58 -14.33 -6.03
N LEU A 55 2.62 -13.00 -6.13
CA LEU A 55 3.71 -12.18 -5.62
C LEU A 55 3.14 -10.97 -4.88
N THR A 56 3.85 -10.51 -3.85
CA THR A 56 3.51 -9.30 -3.11
C THR A 56 4.70 -8.37 -3.05
N CYS A 57 4.53 -7.13 -3.53
CA CYS A 57 5.50 -6.07 -3.37
C CYS A 57 5.26 -5.36 -2.04
N LEU A 58 6.31 -5.22 -1.24
CA LEU A 58 6.30 -4.63 0.10
C LEU A 58 7.29 -3.49 0.20
N GLY A 59 7.06 -2.58 1.14
CA GLY A 59 7.94 -1.44 1.41
C GLY A 59 7.42 -0.60 2.57
N LYS A 60 7.94 0.61 2.71
CA LYS A 60 7.50 1.60 3.70
C LYS A 60 7.46 1.04 5.13
N ILE A 61 6.28 0.67 5.64
CA ILE A 61 6.09 0.24 7.03
C ILE A 61 7.02 -0.90 7.44
N ILE A 62 7.36 -1.81 6.52
CA ILE A 62 8.24 -2.94 6.80
C ILE A 62 9.69 -2.55 7.06
N GLY A 63 10.08 -1.32 6.78
CA GLY A 63 11.44 -0.81 6.97
C GLY A 63 11.68 -0.10 8.30
N GLY A 64 10.67 0.04 9.16
CA GLY A 64 10.81 0.73 10.45
C GLY A 64 11.27 2.18 10.33
N GLY A 65 10.90 2.87 9.24
CA GLY A 65 11.29 4.24 8.93
C GLY A 65 12.49 4.37 7.99
N PHE A 66 13.18 3.28 7.69
CA PHE A 66 14.30 3.25 6.74
C PHE A 66 13.87 2.79 5.35
N PRO A 67 14.62 3.17 4.28
CA PRO A 67 14.33 2.75 2.92
C PRO A 67 14.38 1.23 2.78
N VAL A 68 13.32 0.64 2.22
CA VAL A 68 13.22 -0.79 1.97
C VAL A 68 12.28 -1.05 0.79
N GLY A 69 12.59 -2.07 0.03
CA GLY A 69 11.69 -2.72 -0.92
C GLY A 69 11.88 -4.22 -0.81
N ALA A 70 10.79 -4.95 -0.90
CA ALA A 70 10.84 -6.41 -0.91
C ALA A 70 9.77 -6.96 -1.86
N VAL A 71 10.07 -8.12 -2.43
CA VAL A 71 9.11 -8.96 -3.14
C VAL A 71 9.03 -10.30 -2.40
N ALA A 72 7.83 -10.71 -2.09
CA ALA A 72 7.56 -11.99 -1.43
C ALA A 72 6.62 -12.84 -2.29
N GLY A 73 6.82 -14.15 -2.25
CA GLY A 73 6.00 -15.10 -2.98
C GLY A 73 6.34 -16.54 -2.62
N PRO A 74 5.65 -17.53 -3.19
CA PRO A 74 5.94 -18.94 -2.98
C PRO A 74 7.26 -19.35 -3.66
N ASN A 75 7.88 -20.40 -3.14
CA ASN A 75 9.20 -20.84 -3.57
C ASN A 75 9.29 -21.15 -5.06
N ASP A 76 8.26 -21.74 -5.66
CA ASP A 76 8.22 -22.07 -7.08
C ASP A 76 8.33 -20.84 -7.98
N VAL A 77 7.83 -19.68 -7.53
CA VAL A 77 7.94 -18.41 -8.23
C VAL A 77 9.26 -17.70 -7.87
N MET A 78 9.66 -17.74 -6.60
CA MET A 78 10.85 -17.03 -6.11
C MET A 78 12.17 -17.72 -6.47
N SER A 79 12.13 -19.01 -6.85
CA SER A 79 13.32 -19.77 -7.23
C SER A 79 14.12 -19.19 -8.40
N VAL A 80 13.53 -18.28 -9.16
CA VAL A 80 14.24 -17.56 -10.24
C VAL A 80 15.40 -16.69 -9.73
N PHE A 81 15.38 -16.32 -8.45
CA PHE A 81 16.43 -15.55 -7.77
C PHE A 81 17.49 -16.41 -7.11
N GLU A 82 17.27 -17.72 -6.98
CA GLU A 82 18.20 -18.61 -6.31
C GLU A 82 19.47 -18.81 -7.14
N SER A 83 20.62 -18.64 -6.48
CA SER A 83 21.93 -18.94 -7.02
C SER A 83 22.36 -20.28 -6.45
N GLY A 84 22.27 -21.35 -7.26
CA GLY A 84 22.79 -22.67 -6.93
C GLY A 84 24.17 -22.92 -7.58
N ALA A 85 24.38 -24.10 -8.13
CA ALA A 85 25.56 -24.43 -8.94
C ALA A 85 25.60 -23.63 -10.27
N GLU A 86 24.47 -23.16 -10.72
CA GLU A 86 24.29 -22.28 -11.88
C GLU A 86 23.94 -20.85 -11.43
N LYS A 87 24.11 -19.88 -12.34
CA LYS A 87 23.69 -18.50 -12.09
C LYS A 87 22.17 -18.43 -11.94
N ALA A 88 21.69 -17.55 -11.03
CA ALA A 88 20.26 -17.24 -10.91
C ALA A 88 19.67 -16.88 -12.28
N LYS A 89 18.46 -17.37 -12.58
CA LYS A 89 17.75 -17.05 -13.83
C LYS A 89 17.46 -15.54 -13.93
N LEU A 90 17.19 -14.93 -12.78
CA LEU A 90 17.00 -13.48 -12.64
C LEU A 90 17.99 -12.95 -11.58
N PRO A 91 19.16 -12.43 -11.99
CA PRO A 91 20.09 -11.81 -11.06
C PRO A 91 19.44 -10.62 -10.36
N HIS A 92 19.47 -10.61 -9.05
CA HIS A 92 18.97 -9.52 -8.23
C HIS A 92 20.01 -9.15 -7.18
N GLY A 93 20.40 -7.87 -7.17
CA GLY A 93 21.40 -7.38 -6.24
C GLY A 93 21.43 -5.86 -6.23
N GLY A 94 22.06 -5.32 -5.19
CA GLY A 94 22.27 -3.89 -5.01
C GLY A 94 23.06 -3.64 -3.75
N THR A 95 23.91 -2.62 -3.75
CA THR A 95 24.84 -2.31 -2.64
C THR A 95 24.12 -2.14 -1.30
N PHE A 96 22.90 -1.60 -1.31
CA PHE A 96 22.10 -1.36 -0.12
C PHE A 96 21.04 -2.44 0.16
N ASN A 97 20.99 -3.49 -0.65
CA ASN A 97 20.06 -4.59 -0.41
C ASN A 97 20.38 -5.25 0.94
N ALA A 98 19.33 -5.58 1.70
CA ALA A 98 19.44 -6.17 3.03
C ALA A 98 20.37 -5.38 3.98
N ASN A 99 20.37 -4.04 3.89
CA ASN A 99 21.14 -3.19 4.78
C ASN A 99 20.82 -3.53 6.24
N PRO A 100 21.84 -3.83 7.09
CA PRO A 100 21.62 -4.29 8.46
C PRO A 100 20.80 -3.33 9.32
N VAL A 101 20.98 -2.02 9.15
CA VAL A 101 20.22 -1.00 9.91
C VAL A 101 18.74 -1.09 9.56
N THR A 102 18.44 -1.14 8.26
CA THR A 102 17.05 -1.28 7.78
C THR A 102 16.44 -2.61 8.22
N MET A 103 17.21 -3.70 8.19
CA MET A 103 16.71 -5.02 8.61
C MET A 103 16.36 -5.05 10.09
N VAL A 104 17.23 -4.53 10.96
CA VAL A 104 16.98 -4.47 12.40
C VAL A 104 15.80 -3.54 12.72
N ALA A 105 15.78 -2.34 12.13
CA ALA A 105 14.70 -1.40 12.36
C ALA A 105 13.34 -1.95 11.87
N GLY A 106 13.32 -2.55 10.68
CA GLY A 106 12.14 -3.17 10.10
C GLY A 106 11.64 -4.34 10.94
N TYR A 107 12.53 -5.23 11.35
CA TYR A 107 12.21 -6.35 12.22
C TYR A 107 11.56 -5.87 13.53
N THR A 108 12.23 -4.93 14.23
CA THR A 108 11.72 -4.38 15.49
C THR A 108 10.35 -3.71 15.31
N ALA A 109 10.19 -2.92 14.25
CA ALA A 109 8.91 -2.26 13.97
C ALA A 109 7.80 -3.28 13.69
N MET A 110 8.10 -4.32 12.92
CA MET A 110 7.11 -5.34 12.59
C MET A 110 6.75 -6.26 13.76
N GLU A 111 7.67 -6.52 14.69
CA GLU A 111 7.34 -7.22 15.94
C GLU A 111 6.37 -6.42 16.82
N MET A 112 6.50 -5.08 16.82
CA MET A 112 5.56 -4.20 17.56
C MET A 112 4.19 -4.11 16.88
N MET A 113 4.11 -4.37 15.58
CA MET A 113 2.89 -4.28 14.78
C MET A 113 2.07 -5.57 14.88
N THR A 114 1.53 -5.83 16.06
CA THR A 114 0.61 -6.94 16.30
C THR A 114 -0.74 -6.75 15.58
N GLU A 115 -1.56 -7.79 15.51
CA GLU A 115 -2.91 -7.69 14.95
C GLU A 115 -3.76 -6.61 15.67
N SER A 116 -3.60 -6.49 17.00
CA SER A 116 -4.28 -5.47 17.79
C SER A 116 -3.79 -4.06 17.43
N GLU A 117 -2.50 -3.86 17.15
CA GLU A 117 -1.97 -2.57 16.72
C GLU A 117 -2.46 -2.19 15.32
N PHE A 118 -2.52 -3.12 14.37
CA PHE A 118 -3.16 -2.86 13.08
C PHE A 118 -4.62 -2.44 13.24
N LYS A 119 -5.39 -3.12 14.09
CA LYS A 119 -6.77 -2.74 14.39
C LYS A 119 -6.85 -1.35 15.04
N ARG A 120 -5.96 -1.08 16.01
CA ARG A 120 -5.93 0.22 16.71
C ARG A 120 -5.66 1.38 15.74
N ILE A 121 -4.62 1.30 14.91
CA ILE A 121 -4.30 2.39 13.98
C ILE A 121 -5.38 2.58 12.90
N ASN A 122 -6.04 1.51 12.47
CA ASN A 122 -7.11 1.60 11.50
C ASN A 122 -8.37 2.23 12.12
N ASN A 123 -8.72 1.89 13.34
CA ASN A 123 -9.80 2.54 14.10
C ASN A 123 -9.53 4.04 14.31
N LEU A 124 -8.29 4.42 14.61
CA LEU A 124 -7.90 5.84 14.67
C LEU A 124 -8.09 6.55 13.32
N GLY A 125 -7.74 5.87 12.22
CA GLY A 125 -7.99 6.38 10.88
C GLY A 125 -9.47 6.61 10.60
N ASP A 126 -10.32 5.66 11.00
CA ASP A 126 -11.79 5.78 10.86
C ASP A 126 -12.34 6.95 11.68
N GLN A 127 -11.93 7.08 12.95
CA GLN A 127 -12.33 8.19 13.82
C GLN A 127 -11.88 9.54 13.24
N PHE A 128 -10.65 9.62 12.75
CA PHE A 128 -10.12 10.84 12.17
C PHE A 128 -10.88 11.26 10.91
N ARG A 129 -11.20 10.30 10.01
CA ARG A 129 -12.02 10.59 8.82
C ARG A 129 -13.42 11.04 9.18
N ALA A 130 -14.04 10.43 10.20
CA ALA A 130 -15.34 10.85 10.69
C ALA A 130 -15.31 12.29 11.27
N GLY A 131 -14.30 12.61 12.08
CA GLY A 131 -14.12 13.96 12.63
C GLY A 131 -13.86 15.01 11.55
N ILE A 132 -13.03 14.71 10.55
CA ILE A 132 -12.83 15.62 9.41
C ILE A 132 -14.16 15.89 8.69
N LYS A 133 -14.94 14.84 8.43
CA LYS A 133 -16.24 14.98 7.75
C LYS A 133 -17.19 15.90 8.52
N GLU A 134 -17.22 15.78 9.83
CA GLU A 134 -18.01 16.65 10.70
C GLU A 134 -17.55 18.11 10.62
N VAL A 135 -16.25 18.37 10.78
CA VAL A 135 -15.68 19.72 10.67
C VAL A 135 -15.97 20.34 9.29
N LEU A 136 -15.77 19.60 8.21
CA LEU A 136 -16.04 20.07 6.86
C LEU A 136 -17.50 20.48 6.68
N SER A 137 -18.45 19.76 7.30
CA SER A 137 -19.87 20.10 7.26
C SER A 137 -20.18 21.41 8.00
N GLN A 138 -19.48 21.70 9.09
CA GLN A 138 -19.66 22.91 9.89
C GLN A 138 -19.09 24.17 9.20
N VAL A 139 -17.98 24.02 8.48
CA VAL A 139 -17.31 25.15 7.80
C VAL A 139 -17.73 25.31 6.33
N ASN A 140 -18.70 24.53 5.85
CA ASN A 140 -19.20 24.56 4.48
C ASN A 140 -18.11 24.44 3.41
N VAL A 141 -17.06 23.64 3.67
CA VAL A 141 -16.01 23.32 2.72
C VAL A 141 -16.37 22.04 1.97
N LYS A 142 -16.38 22.11 0.65
CA LYS A 142 -16.57 20.93 -0.19
C LYS A 142 -15.27 20.16 -0.31
N ALA A 143 -15.25 18.91 0.11
CA ALA A 143 -14.10 18.05 0.01
C ALA A 143 -14.50 16.58 -0.12
N ASN A 144 -13.62 15.79 -0.76
CA ASN A 144 -13.69 14.33 -0.77
C ASN A 144 -12.73 13.78 0.29
N ILE A 145 -13.19 12.78 1.03
CA ILE A 145 -12.32 11.98 1.90
C ILE A 145 -12.22 10.60 1.24
N LEU A 146 -11.05 10.34 0.65
CA LEU A 146 -10.77 9.13 -0.13
C LEU A 146 -9.92 8.17 0.69
N GLY A 147 -10.11 6.88 0.51
CA GLY A 147 -9.32 5.85 1.17
C GLY A 147 -10.09 5.08 2.24
N GLN A 148 -9.36 4.27 2.97
CA GLN A 148 -9.89 3.40 4.02
C GLN A 148 -8.86 3.21 5.14
N ASP A 149 -9.33 2.71 6.28
CA ASP A 149 -8.46 2.40 7.41
C ASP A 149 -7.62 3.63 7.83
N SER A 150 -6.33 3.43 8.07
CA SER A 150 -5.37 4.49 8.38
C SER A 150 -4.69 5.10 7.14
N VAL A 151 -5.17 4.76 5.92
CA VAL A 151 -4.62 5.28 4.65
C VAL A 151 -5.69 6.02 3.89
N PHE A 152 -5.66 7.34 3.98
CA PHE A 152 -6.66 8.19 3.34
C PHE A 152 -6.05 9.51 2.83
N ALA A 153 -6.82 10.25 2.06
CA ALA A 153 -6.52 11.59 1.58
C ALA A 153 -7.74 12.48 1.74
N LEU A 154 -7.48 13.74 2.00
CA LEU A 154 -8.44 14.83 1.91
C LEU A 154 -8.19 15.59 0.62
N GLU A 155 -9.18 15.64 -0.25
CA GLU A 155 -9.18 16.42 -1.47
C GLU A 155 -10.17 17.57 -1.32
N ILE A 156 -9.67 18.79 -1.19
CA ILE A 156 -10.50 19.99 -1.11
C ILE A 156 -10.94 20.34 -2.53
N LEU A 157 -12.25 20.42 -2.74
CA LEU A 157 -12.85 20.78 -4.03
C LEU A 157 -12.98 22.29 -4.10
N GLU A 158 -11.88 22.99 -4.32
CA GLU A 158 -11.91 24.44 -4.54
C GLU A 158 -12.52 24.77 -5.91
N PRO A 159 -13.19 25.95 -6.05
CA PRO A 159 -13.36 26.55 -7.36
C PRO A 159 -11.96 26.70 -7.97
N LYS A 160 -11.80 26.31 -9.25
CA LYS A 160 -10.50 26.38 -9.94
C LYS A 160 -9.78 27.65 -9.57
N PRO A 161 -8.52 27.61 -9.09
CA PRO A 161 -7.76 28.81 -8.76
C PRO A 161 -7.70 29.71 -10.00
N SER A 162 -7.79 31.01 -9.78
CA SER A 162 -7.60 31.97 -10.86
C SER A 162 -6.22 31.76 -11.50
N PRO A 163 -6.01 32.11 -12.77
CA PRO A 163 -4.73 31.93 -13.44
C PRO A 163 -3.51 32.44 -12.66
N ASP A 164 -3.69 33.44 -11.81
CA ASP A 164 -2.64 34.03 -10.97
C ASP A 164 -2.18 33.14 -9.79
N THR A 165 -2.97 32.15 -9.41
CA THR A 165 -2.61 31.23 -8.31
C THR A 165 -1.89 29.97 -8.82
N GLN A 166 -1.94 29.68 -10.12
CA GLN A 166 -1.28 28.51 -10.71
C GLN A 166 0.26 28.62 -10.73
N THR A 167 0.80 29.84 -10.70
CA THR A 167 2.25 30.09 -10.77
C THR A 167 3.00 29.76 -9.47
N ARG A 168 2.32 29.58 -8.34
CA ARG A 168 2.98 29.26 -7.05
C ARG A 168 3.02 27.78 -6.69
N GLY A 169 2.34 26.91 -7.44
CA GLY A 169 2.26 25.47 -7.19
C GLY A 169 3.27 24.59 -7.94
N SER A 170 4.03 25.14 -8.90
CA SER A 170 4.90 24.36 -9.78
C SER A 170 6.37 24.27 -9.34
N MET A 171 6.70 24.71 -8.11
CA MET A 171 8.02 24.54 -7.51
C MET A 171 7.94 23.57 -6.31
N ARG A 172 7.75 22.31 -6.60
CA ARG A 172 8.11 21.20 -5.69
C ARG A 172 8.53 19.99 -6.50
#